data_c92a83840e69dab4bc9a368cd2612af5
#
_entry.id   c92a83840e69dab4bc9a368cd2612af5
#
_cell.length_a   1.000
_cell.length_b   1.000
_cell.length_c   1.000
_cell.angle_alpha   90.00
_cell.angle_beta   90.00
_cell.angle_gamma   90.00
#
_symmetry.space_group_name_H-M   'P 1'
#
loop_
_entity.id
_entity.type
_entity.pdbx_description
1 polymer ?
#
loop_
_entity_poly.entity_id
_entity_poly.type
_entity_poly.pdbx_seq_one_letter_code
_entity_poly.pdbx_strand_id
1 'polypeptide(L)'
;MSVYFDFDEVDAFTVGALGEPGARAFYLQARRGTQRVTVKCEKQQASAISDYLRRVLNDLPAPTEKPIAAAMELATPVEAVFVLGPVGLGYDRSTDMVLVQLEEVIAVDEEGEALDEDPDRGHVRVFLTRNQAHAFCNHAEAIV
;
A
#
# COMPACT_ATOMS: atom_id res chain seq x y z
N MET A 1 -6.80 -5.90 -20.02
CA MET A 1 -6.46 -7.01 -19.11
C MET A 1 -6.27 -6.46 -17.71
N SER A 2 -7.03 -6.98 -16.76
CA SER A 2 -6.93 -6.50 -15.37
C SER A 2 -5.66 -6.99 -14.71
N VAL A 3 -5.08 -6.14 -13.87
CA VAL A 3 -3.96 -6.49 -13.00
C VAL A 3 -4.56 -6.89 -11.66
N TYR A 4 -4.33 -8.14 -11.25
CA TYR A 4 -4.82 -8.63 -9.98
C TYR A 4 -3.71 -9.37 -9.24
N PHE A 5 -3.42 -8.90 -8.02
CA PHE A 5 -2.43 -9.52 -7.14
C PHE A 5 -3.08 -9.76 -5.78
N ASP A 6 -2.92 -10.97 -5.27
CA ASP A 6 -3.43 -11.37 -3.97
C ASP A 6 -2.29 -11.99 -3.17
N PHE A 7 -1.85 -11.30 -2.12
CA PHE A 7 -0.76 -11.75 -1.28
C PHE A 7 -1.32 -12.12 0.10
N ASP A 8 -1.41 -13.42 0.39
CA ASP A 8 -1.79 -13.93 1.72
C ASP A 8 -0.75 -13.56 2.77
N GLU A 9 0.49 -13.39 2.34
CA GLU A 9 1.61 -12.91 3.15
C GLU A 9 2.59 -12.19 2.25
N VAL A 10 3.41 -11.32 2.83
CA VAL A 10 4.45 -10.61 2.09
C VAL A 10 5.76 -10.63 2.87
N ASP A 11 6.86 -10.50 2.15
CA ASP A 11 8.19 -10.29 2.74
C ASP A 11 8.37 -8.82 3.14
N ALA A 12 7.74 -7.92 2.38
CA ALA A 12 7.79 -6.49 2.66
C ALA A 12 6.60 -5.78 2.03
N PHE A 13 6.11 -4.77 2.73
CA PHE A 13 5.15 -3.79 2.21
C PHE A 13 5.62 -2.41 2.63
N THR A 14 5.83 -1.52 1.67
CA THR A 14 6.45 -0.23 1.93
C THR A 14 5.88 0.87 1.03
N VAL A 15 6.21 2.10 1.39
CA VAL A 15 6.03 3.28 0.56
C VAL A 15 7.39 3.94 0.36
N GLY A 16 7.63 4.45 -0.82
CA GLY A 16 8.85 5.16 -1.13
C GLY A 16 8.59 6.36 -2.03
N ALA A 17 9.53 7.29 -2.07
CA ALA A 17 9.46 8.47 -2.91
C ALA A 17 10.64 8.50 -3.86
N LEU A 18 10.40 8.85 -5.10
CA LEU A 18 11.43 9.04 -6.12
C LEU A 18 11.36 10.46 -6.67
N GLY A 19 12.52 11.02 -6.99
CA GLY A 19 12.63 12.37 -7.52
C GLY A 19 13.10 13.37 -6.48
N GLU A 20 13.21 14.62 -6.89
CA GLU A 20 13.72 15.70 -6.05
C GLU A 20 12.60 16.33 -5.21
N PRO A 21 12.95 16.99 -4.08
CA PRO A 21 11.96 17.70 -3.27
C PRO A 21 11.11 18.66 -4.11
N GLY A 22 9.78 18.57 -3.94
CA GLY A 22 8.84 19.36 -4.72
C GLY A 22 8.38 18.70 -6.02
N ALA A 23 9.10 17.64 -6.48
CA ALA A 23 8.76 16.90 -7.70
C ALA A 23 8.80 15.38 -7.46
N ARG A 24 8.52 14.94 -6.22
CA ARG A 24 8.56 13.52 -5.87
C ARG A 24 7.30 12.78 -6.29
N ALA A 25 7.50 11.58 -6.82
CA ALA A 25 6.43 10.61 -7.02
C ALA A 25 6.49 9.57 -5.90
N PHE A 26 5.34 9.19 -5.37
CA PHE A 26 5.23 8.20 -4.29
C PHE A 26 4.72 6.88 -4.84
N TYR A 27 5.25 5.79 -4.28
CA TYR A 27 4.91 4.43 -4.71
C TYR A 27 4.71 3.54 -3.50
N LEU A 28 3.65 2.72 -3.55
CA LEU A 28 3.46 1.60 -2.64
C LEU A 28 4.01 0.36 -3.31
N GLN A 29 4.66 -0.50 -2.54
CA GLN A 29 5.26 -1.73 -3.11
C GLN A 29 5.09 -2.90 -2.16
N ALA A 30 4.62 -4.02 -2.69
CA ALA A 30 4.53 -5.30 -2.00
C ALA A 30 5.46 -6.30 -2.66
N ARG A 31 6.16 -7.08 -1.85
CA ARG A 31 7.12 -8.08 -2.35
C ARG A 31 6.92 -9.40 -1.61
N ARG A 32 6.99 -10.50 -2.37
CA ARG A 32 7.01 -11.86 -1.83
C ARG A 32 7.87 -12.74 -2.74
N GLY A 33 9.02 -13.22 -2.24
CA GLY A 33 9.98 -13.97 -3.05
C GLY A 33 10.46 -13.13 -4.21
N THR A 34 10.31 -13.64 -5.42
CA THR A 34 10.64 -12.92 -6.66
C THR A 34 9.49 -12.06 -7.18
N GLN A 35 8.32 -12.18 -6.59
CA GLN A 35 7.14 -11.42 -6.99
C GLN A 35 7.16 -10.02 -6.37
N ARG A 36 6.85 -9.02 -7.19
CA ARG A 36 6.84 -7.63 -6.77
C ARG A 36 5.75 -6.89 -7.52
N VAL A 37 4.98 -6.09 -6.79
CA VAL A 37 3.99 -5.20 -7.39
C VAL A 37 4.17 -3.80 -6.84
N THR A 38 4.11 -2.81 -7.73
CA THR A 38 4.27 -1.40 -7.39
C THR A 38 3.05 -0.63 -7.89
N VAL A 39 2.54 0.27 -7.05
CA VAL A 39 1.38 1.12 -7.36
C VAL A 39 1.79 2.57 -7.10
N LYS A 40 1.55 3.45 -8.08
CA LYS A 40 1.82 4.88 -7.91
C LYS A 40 0.71 5.52 -7.09
N CYS A 41 1.07 6.36 -6.13
CA CYS A 41 0.10 7.02 -5.27
C CYS A 41 0.46 8.47 -5.02
N GLU A 42 -0.47 9.21 -4.42
CA GLU A 42 -0.26 10.57 -3.95
C GLU A 42 0.26 10.53 -2.51
N LYS A 43 1.00 11.56 -2.12
CA LYS A 43 1.49 11.72 -0.76
C LYS A 43 0.36 11.60 0.27
N GLN A 44 -0.77 12.25 0.00
CA GLN A 44 -1.94 12.23 0.89
C GLN A 44 -2.55 10.84 1.03
N GLN A 45 -2.52 10.04 -0.03
CA GLN A 45 -3.01 8.66 0.02
C GLN A 45 -2.13 7.80 0.93
N ALA A 46 -0.82 7.93 0.80
CA ALA A 46 0.13 7.21 1.65
C ALA A 46 -0.04 7.63 3.12
N SER A 47 -0.20 8.91 3.37
CA SER A 47 -0.43 9.45 4.71
C SER A 47 -1.74 8.92 5.31
N ALA A 48 -2.81 8.89 4.53
CA ALA A 48 -4.11 8.40 4.98
C ALA A 48 -4.07 6.90 5.34
N ILE A 49 -3.36 6.10 4.55
CA ILE A 49 -3.17 4.66 4.84
C ILE A 49 -2.44 4.50 6.17
N SER A 50 -1.35 5.23 6.36
CA SER A 50 -0.57 5.20 7.60
C SER A 50 -1.40 5.59 8.81
N ASP A 51 -2.16 6.68 8.72
CA ASP A 51 -3.01 7.17 9.82
C ASP A 51 -4.07 6.14 10.19
N TYR A 52 -4.71 5.53 9.22
CA TYR A 52 -5.73 4.52 9.45
C TYR A 52 -5.14 3.26 10.09
N LEU A 53 -3.99 2.80 9.59
CA LEU A 53 -3.30 1.64 10.17
C LEU A 53 -2.89 1.90 11.61
N ARG A 54 -2.44 3.12 11.93
CA ARG A 54 -2.13 3.50 13.32
C ARG A 54 -3.33 3.36 14.23
N ARG A 55 -4.52 3.75 13.78
CA ARG A 55 -5.75 3.63 14.57
C ARG A 55 -6.07 2.17 14.86
N VAL A 56 -5.95 1.31 13.85
CA VAL A 56 -6.15 -0.14 14.02
C VAL A 56 -5.14 -0.71 15.01
N LEU A 57 -3.86 -0.34 14.87
CA LEU A 57 -2.78 -0.87 15.69
C LEU A 57 -2.80 -0.37 17.14
N ASN A 58 -3.36 0.81 17.39
CA ASN A 58 -3.48 1.36 18.74
C ASN A 58 -4.36 0.49 19.66
N ASP A 59 -5.28 -0.27 19.08
CA ASP A 59 -6.16 -1.16 19.83
C ASP A 59 -5.56 -2.57 20.01
N LEU A 60 -4.35 -2.78 19.54
CA LEU A 60 -3.67 -4.09 19.56
C LEU A 60 -2.38 -4.02 20.37
N PRO A 61 -1.88 -5.19 20.87
CA PRO A 61 -0.61 -5.22 21.59
C PRO A 61 0.55 -4.69 20.73
N ALA A 62 1.53 -4.08 21.40
CA ALA A 62 2.70 -3.54 20.72
C ALA A 62 3.49 -4.64 20.00
N PRO A 63 4.17 -4.31 18.87
CA PRO A 63 4.97 -5.30 18.15
C PRO A 63 6.21 -5.69 18.96
N THR A 64 6.64 -6.94 18.77
CA THR A 64 7.80 -7.49 19.45
C THR A 64 9.07 -7.43 18.63
N GLU A 65 8.96 -7.17 17.33
CA GLU A 65 10.08 -7.15 16.41
C GLU A 65 10.31 -5.75 15.85
N LYS A 66 11.59 -5.43 15.58
CA LYS A 66 11.93 -4.18 14.91
C LYS A 66 11.99 -4.39 13.40
N PRO A 67 11.50 -3.42 12.60
CA PRO A 67 11.60 -3.53 11.15
C PRO A 67 13.05 -3.50 10.68
N ILE A 68 13.32 -4.22 9.60
CA ILE A 68 14.61 -4.19 8.91
C ILE A 68 14.57 -3.02 7.93
N ALA A 69 15.47 -2.05 8.08
CA ALA A 69 15.48 -0.84 7.26
C ALA A 69 15.55 -1.14 5.75
N ALA A 70 16.35 -2.14 5.35
CA ALA A 70 16.48 -2.52 3.95
C ALA A 70 15.16 -3.02 3.33
N ALA A 71 14.27 -3.60 4.14
CA ALA A 71 12.96 -4.07 3.67
C ALA A 71 12.01 -2.91 3.35
N MET A 72 12.30 -1.71 3.85
CA MET A 72 11.48 -0.52 3.63
C MET A 72 11.91 0.28 2.39
N GLU A 73 12.99 -0.10 1.73
CA GLU A 73 13.42 0.54 0.50
C GLU A 73 12.67 -0.05 -0.70
N LEU A 74 12.39 0.82 -1.68
CA LEU A 74 11.79 0.35 -2.94
C LEU A 74 12.78 -0.52 -3.70
N ALA A 75 12.34 -1.71 -4.12
CA ALA A 75 13.11 -2.54 -5.01
C ALA A 75 13.03 -1.98 -6.43
N THR A 76 14.12 -2.03 -7.17
CA THR A 76 14.24 -1.48 -8.51
C THR A 76 14.23 -2.60 -9.56
N PRO A 77 13.74 -2.33 -10.79
CA PRO A 77 13.15 -1.07 -11.24
C PRO A 77 11.79 -0.81 -10.62
N VAL A 78 11.45 0.48 -10.45
CA VAL A 78 10.14 0.90 -9.92
C VAL A 78 9.21 1.12 -11.10
N GLU A 79 8.33 0.16 -11.34
CA GLU A 79 7.38 0.19 -12.46
C GLU A 79 5.98 -0.01 -11.93
N ALA A 80 5.19 1.06 -11.92
CA ALA A 80 3.84 1.00 -11.39
C ALA A 80 2.91 0.24 -12.34
N VAL A 81 2.12 -0.68 -11.81
CA VAL A 81 1.12 -1.44 -12.57
C VAL A 81 -0.16 -0.63 -12.78
N PHE A 82 -0.44 0.30 -11.86
CA PHE A 82 -1.55 1.25 -12.00
C PHE A 82 -1.36 2.42 -11.02
N VAL A 83 -2.24 3.40 -11.14
CA VAL A 83 -2.31 4.55 -10.22
C VAL A 83 -3.39 4.27 -9.18
N LEU A 84 -3.07 4.51 -7.91
CA LEU A 84 -3.96 4.23 -6.80
C LEU A 84 -5.21 5.09 -6.82
N GLY A 85 -6.36 4.43 -6.67
CA GLY A 85 -7.66 5.03 -6.43
C GLY A 85 -8.17 4.67 -5.04
N PRO A 86 -9.33 3.99 -4.93
CA PRO A 86 -9.89 3.60 -3.62
C PRO A 86 -8.99 2.65 -2.84
N VAL A 87 -9.01 2.75 -1.51
CA VAL A 87 -8.27 1.89 -0.59
C VAL A 87 -9.24 1.31 0.43
N GLY A 88 -9.18 -0.01 0.62
CA GLY A 88 -9.90 -0.69 1.68
C GLY A 88 -8.91 -1.18 2.74
N LEU A 89 -9.24 -1.04 4.01
CA LEU A 89 -8.40 -1.46 5.12
C LEU A 89 -9.25 -2.22 6.13
N GLY A 90 -8.67 -3.25 6.72
CA GLY A 90 -9.38 -4.06 7.71
C GLY A 90 -8.44 -4.88 8.57
N TYR A 91 -9.00 -5.49 9.60
CA TYR A 91 -8.26 -6.39 10.48
C TYR A 91 -9.05 -7.70 10.64
N ASP A 92 -8.36 -8.81 10.40
CA ASP A 92 -8.92 -10.15 10.57
C ASP A 92 -8.45 -10.74 11.90
N ARG A 93 -9.37 -10.84 12.86
CA ARG A 93 -9.08 -11.35 14.20
C ARG A 93 -8.70 -12.82 14.20
N SER A 94 -9.26 -13.61 13.28
CA SER A 94 -9.00 -15.04 13.23
C SER A 94 -7.57 -15.38 12.82
N THR A 95 -6.98 -14.57 11.96
CA THR A 95 -5.61 -14.76 11.47
C THR A 95 -4.62 -13.77 12.07
N ASP A 96 -5.09 -12.76 12.80
CA ASP A 96 -4.28 -11.66 13.32
C ASP A 96 -3.51 -10.94 12.20
N MET A 97 -4.19 -10.71 11.08
CA MET A 97 -3.60 -10.06 9.91
C MET A 97 -4.34 -8.77 9.57
N VAL A 98 -3.59 -7.79 9.10
CA VAL A 98 -4.15 -6.53 8.61
C VAL A 98 -4.30 -6.61 7.11
N LEU A 99 -5.49 -6.32 6.61
CA LEU A 99 -5.77 -6.33 5.17
C LEU A 99 -5.62 -4.92 4.59
N VAL A 100 -4.86 -4.82 3.51
CA VAL A 100 -4.78 -3.61 2.69
C VAL A 100 -5.22 -3.98 1.28
N GLN A 101 -6.25 -3.30 0.78
CA GLN A 101 -6.75 -3.51 -0.56
C GLN A 101 -6.59 -2.22 -1.36
N LEU A 102 -5.83 -2.29 -2.44
CA LEU A 102 -5.53 -1.17 -3.31
C LEU A 102 -6.24 -1.39 -4.64
N GLU A 103 -6.99 -0.39 -5.09
CA GLU A 103 -7.70 -0.46 -6.36
C GLU A 103 -7.19 0.62 -7.30
N GLU A 104 -7.26 0.32 -8.58
CA GLU A 104 -6.89 1.27 -9.64
C GLU A 104 -7.84 2.47 -9.65
N VAL A 105 -7.27 3.65 -9.92
CA VAL A 105 -8.06 4.88 -10.04
C VAL A 105 -9.12 4.74 -11.13
N ILE A 106 -10.31 5.30 -10.87
CA ILE A 106 -11.42 5.33 -11.82
C ILE A 106 -11.40 6.68 -12.52
N ALA A 107 -11.45 6.66 -13.86
CA ALA A 107 -11.64 7.88 -14.61
C ALA A 107 -13.08 8.36 -14.43
N VAL A 108 -13.27 9.63 -14.10
CA VAL A 108 -14.58 10.23 -13.91
C VAL A 108 -14.72 11.44 -14.85
N ASP A 109 -15.97 11.77 -15.22
CA ASP A 109 -16.27 12.96 -15.97
C ASP A 109 -16.30 14.21 -15.05
N GLU A 110 -16.62 15.37 -15.61
CA GLU A 110 -16.67 16.64 -14.85
C GLU A 110 -17.76 16.63 -13.77
N GLU A 111 -18.74 15.74 -13.88
CA GLU A 111 -19.85 15.60 -12.93
C GLU A 111 -19.56 14.55 -11.85
N GLY A 112 -18.37 13.91 -11.92
CA GLY A 112 -17.96 12.90 -10.96
C GLY A 112 -18.50 11.50 -11.25
N GLU A 113 -19.08 11.28 -12.42
CA GLU A 113 -19.53 9.95 -12.81
C GLU A 113 -18.44 9.17 -13.53
N ALA A 114 -18.40 7.86 -13.32
CA ALA A 114 -17.41 7.00 -13.93
C ALA A 114 -17.57 7.00 -15.46
N LEU A 115 -16.48 7.34 -16.15
CA LEU A 115 -16.42 7.32 -17.61
C LEU A 115 -16.38 5.91 -18.17
N ASP A 116 -15.87 4.97 -17.39
CA ASP A 116 -15.74 3.58 -17.78
C ASP A 116 -16.03 2.71 -16.57
N GLU A 117 -17.11 1.94 -16.64
CA GLU A 117 -17.43 0.95 -15.63
C GLU A 117 -16.71 -0.34 -15.94
N ASP A 118 -15.37 -0.29 -15.89
CA ASP A 118 -14.57 -1.48 -16.11
C ASP A 118 -14.56 -2.33 -14.82
N PRO A 119 -15.27 -3.49 -14.80
CA PRO A 119 -15.25 -4.38 -13.66
C PRO A 119 -13.88 -5.04 -13.48
N ASP A 120 -13.01 -4.96 -14.51
CA ASP A 120 -11.67 -5.55 -14.53
C ASP A 120 -10.59 -4.57 -14.09
N ARG A 121 -10.96 -3.51 -13.37
CA ARG A 121 -10.01 -2.58 -12.77
C ARG A 121 -8.95 -3.31 -11.95
N GLY A 122 -7.71 -2.83 -11.99
CA GLY A 122 -6.61 -3.44 -11.24
C GLY A 122 -6.85 -3.44 -9.72
N HIS A 123 -6.44 -4.51 -9.08
CA HIS A 123 -6.52 -4.68 -7.63
C HIS A 123 -5.23 -5.27 -7.11
N VAL A 124 -4.80 -4.83 -5.95
CA VAL A 124 -3.76 -5.48 -5.15
C VAL A 124 -4.32 -5.68 -3.74
N ARG A 125 -4.35 -6.91 -3.27
CA ARG A 125 -4.77 -7.24 -1.92
C ARG A 125 -3.61 -7.84 -1.16
N VAL A 126 -3.30 -7.28 0.01
CA VAL A 126 -2.13 -7.65 0.79
C VAL A 126 -2.54 -7.89 2.24
N PHE A 127 -2.14 -9.03 2.79
CA PHE A 127 -2.28 -9.30 4.21
C PHE A 127 -0.93 -9.07 4.89
N LEU A 128 -0.94 -8.23 5.93
CA LEU A 128 0.24 -7.84 6.70
C LEU A 128 0.14 -8.38 8.12
N THR A 129 1.28 -8.77 8.69
CA THR A 129 1.37 -8.96 10.13
C THR A 129 1.28 -7.59 10.82
N ARG A 130 0.99 -7.57 12.13
CA ARG A 130 1.01 -6.33 12.90
C ARG A 130 2.38 -5.67 12.86
N ASN A 131 3.46 -6.46 12.93
CA ASN A 131 4.83 -5.95 12.83
C ASN A 131 5.08 -5.25 11.49
N GLN A 132 4.61 -5.84 10.39
CA GLN A 132 4.75 -5.24 9.06
C GLN A 132 3.94 -3.95 8.93
N ALA A 133 2.75 -3.91 9.50
CA ALA A 133 1.92 -2.71 9.50
C ALA A 133 2.58 -1.57 10.31
N HIS A 134 3.17 -1.89 11.47
CA HIS A 134 3.95 -0.93 12.25
C HIS A 134 5.17 -0.42 11.48
N ALA A 135 5.89 -1.34 10.82
CA ALA A 135 7.05 -0.97 10.00
C ALA A 135 6.66 -0.02 8.87
N PHE A 136 5.54 -0.31 8.21
CA PHE A 136 5.01 0.57 7.17
C PHE A 136 4.72 1.97 7.74
N CYS A 137 4.00 2.05 8.86
CA CYS A 137 3.63 3.32 9.47
C CYS A 137 4.86 4.13 9.88
N ASN A 138 5.83 3.51 10.52
CA ASN A 138 7.07 4.18 10.94
C ASN A 138 7.81 4.76 9.74
N HIS A 139 7.90 3.98 8.66
CA HIS A 139 8.59 4.41 7.46
C HIS A 139 7.81 5.51 6.72
N ALA A 140 6.50 5.36 6.59
CA ALA A 140 5.65 6.36 5.93
C ALA A 140 5.72 7.71 6.66
N GLU A 141 5.65 7.71 7.99
CA GLU A 141 5.74 8.92 8.79
C GLU A 141 7.09 9.62 8.63
N ALA A 142 8.16 8.88 8.35
CA ALA A 142 9.49 9.44 8.15
C ALA A 142 9.66 10.11 6.78
N ILE A 143 8.97 9.61 5.74
CA ILE A 143 9.16 10.09 4.37
C ILE A 143 8.01 10.97 3.83
N VAL A 144 6.87 10.95 4.48
CA VAL A 144 5.67 11.72 4.03
C VAL A 144 5.59 13.12 4.66
#